data_1af3ebb87115f9620ab0771db4312f45
#
_entry.id   1af3ebb87115f9620ab0771db4312f45
#
_cell.length_a   1.000
_cell.length_b   1.000
_cell.length_c   1.000
_cell.angle_alpha   90.00
_cell.angle_beta   90.00
_cell.angle_gamma   90.00
#
_symmetry.space_group_name_H-M   'P 1'
#
loop_
_entity.id
_entity.type
_entity.pdbx_description
1 polymer ?
#
loop_
_entity_poly.entity_id
_entity_poly.type
_entity_poly.pdbx_seq_one_letter_code
_entity_poly.pdbx_strand_id
1 'polypeptide(L)'
;MGEIDVLRKEILEKTQEYYRLKHLDKPFVPGKSRVNYAGRVFNEDELINSVDASLDFWLTEGRFSEEFADKISEYLDVENVLLTNSGSSANLLAFASLTSEKLGDKRLKPGDEVISVAAGFPATVTPIIQYGLVPVFVDVHIPTYNI
;
A
#
# COMPACT_ATOMS: atom_id res chain seq x y z
N MET A 1 -4.54 -35.64 -4.75
CA MET A 1 -5.07 -34.32 -5.16
C MET A 1 -6.58 -34.49 -5.30
N GLY A 2 -7.37 -33.79 -4.51
CA GLY A 2 -8.83 -33.90 -4.55
C GLY A 2 -9.42 -33.23 -5.79
N GLU A 3 -10.69 -33.49 -6.08
CA GLU A 3 -11.42 -32.89 -7.19
C GLU A 3 -11.40 -31.33 -7.11
N ILE A 4 -11.54 -30.80 -5.89
CA ILE A 4 -11.48 -29.35 -5.63
C ILE A 4 -10.11 -28.75 -5.97
N ASP A 5 -9.02 -29.45 -5.66
CA ASP A 5 -7.67 -28.99 -5.96
C ASP A 5 -7.42 -28.92 -7.48
N VAL A 6 -7.94 -29.90 -8.22
CA VAL A 6 -7.86 -29.92 -9.69
C VAL A 6 -8.62 -28.72 -10.27
N LEU A 7 -9.87 -28.52 -9.83
CA LEU A 7 -10.70 -27.41 -10.29
C LEU A 7 -10.09 -26.04 -9.96
N ARG A 8 -9.54 -25.88 -8.73
CA ARG A 8 -8.82 -24.66 -8.34
C ARG A 8 -7.66 -24.36 -9.29
N LYS A 9 -6.85 -25.39 -9.59
CA LYS A 9 -5.73 -25.26 -10.51
C LYS A 9 -6.20 -24.84 -11.90
N GLU A 10 -7.25 -25.44 -12.44
CA GLU A 10 -7.81 -25.05 -13.75
C GLU A 10 -8.29 -23.59 -13.78
N ILE A 11 -8.93 -23.12 -12.71
CA ILE A 11 -9.38 -21.71 -12.60
C ILE A 11 -8.17 -20.77 -12.64
N LEU A 12 -7.09 -21.08 -11.91
CA LEU A 12 -5.89 -20.25 -11.89
C LEU A 12 -5.16 -20.26 -13.23
N GLU A 13 -5.08 -21.41 -13.90
CA GLU A 13 -4.53 -21.53 -15.26
C GLU A 13 -5.34 -20.70 -16.27
N LYS A 14 -6.67 -20.71 -16.18
CA LYS A 14 -7.54 -19.88 -17.01
C LYS A 14 -7.42 -18.38 -16.68
N THR A 15 -7.17 -18.04 -15.45
CA THR A 15 -6.89 -16.67 -15.02
C THR A 15 -5.59 -16.17 -15.65
N GLN A 16 -4.54 -16.98 -15.65
CA GLN A 16 -3.27 -16.67 -16.32
C GLN A 16 -3.45 -16.50 -17.84
N GLU A 17 -4.18 -17.41 -18.48
CA GLU A 17 -4.50 -17.30 -19.92
C GLU A 17 -5.24 -15.99 -20.23
N TYR A 18 -6.25 -15.64 -19.41
CA TYR A 18 -6.99 -14.39 -19.56
C TYR A 18 -6.07 -13.18 -19.43
N TYR A 19 -5.17 -13.16 -18.42
CA TYR A 19 -4.21 -12.07 -18.23
C TYR A 19 -3.36 -11.88 -19.48
N ARG A 20 -2.79 -12.95 -20.01
CA ARG A 20 -1.93 -12.90 -21.20
C ARG A 20 -2.66 -12.37 -22.45
N LEU A 21 -3.93 -12.69 -22.62
CA LEU A 21 -4.72 -12.19 -23.74
C LEU A 21 -5.15 -10.72 -23.57
N LYS A 22 -5.36 -10.26 -22.34
CA LYS A 22 -5.96 -8.96 -22.05
C LYS A 22 -4.96 -7.88 -21.66
N HIS A 23 -3.94 -8.24 -20.90
CA HIS A 23 -3.09 -7.31 -20.15
C HIS A 23 -1.62 -7.31 -20.56
N LEU A 24 -1.21 -8.17 -21.50
CA LEU A 24 0.16 -8.10 -22.01
C LEU A 24 0.46 -6.70 -22.53
N ASP A 25 1.61 -6.19 -22.12
CA ASP A 25 2.09 -4.88 -22.53
C ASP A 25 2.18 -4.78 -24.05
N LYS A 26 1.55 -3.76 -24.58
CA LYS A 26 1.72 -3.39 -25.98
C LYS A 26 3.06 -2.68 -26.14
N PRO A 27 3.84 -2.98 -27.17
CA PRO A 27 5.10 -2.28 -27.39
C PRO A 27 4.88 -0.77 -27.50
N PHE A 28 5.76 -0.02 -26.86
CA PHE A 28 5.72 1.44 -26.91
C PHE A 28 5.99 1.92 -28.35
N VAL A 29 5.11 2.74 -28.88
CA VAL A 29 5.23 3.33 -30.23
C VAL A 29 5.44 4.84 -30.07
N PRO A 30 6.64 5.39 -30.36
CA PRO A 30 6.91 6.80 -30.30
C PRO A 30 5.89 7.65 -31.09
N GLY A 31 5.40 8.74 -30.49
CA GLY A 31 4.41 9.61 -31.10
C GLY A 31 2.96 9.08 -31.09
N LYS A 32 2.73 7.82 -30.66
CA LYS A 32 1.39 7.24 -30.57
C LYS A 32 1.05 6.76 -29.16
N SER A 33 1.99 6.10 -28.48
CA SER A 33 1.77 5.62 -27.11
C SER A 33 1.76 6.76 -26.12
N ARG A 34 0.82 6.71 -25.17
CA ARG A 34 0.78 7.67 -24.09
C ARG A 34 1.93 7.42 -23.13
N VAL A 35 2.63 8.48 -22.76
CA VAL A 35 3.59 8.47 -21.65
C VAL A 35 2.87 8.83 -20.38
N ASN A 36 2.77 7.88 -19.44
CA ASN A 36 2.15 8.11 -18.15
C ASN A 36 3.19 8.73 -17.18
N TYR A 37 2.72 9.57 -16.27
CA TYR A 37 3.57 10.17 -15.22
C TYR A 37 3.97 9.12 -14.16
N ALA A 38 3.16 8.09 -14.00
CA ALA A 38 3.39 6.96 -13.14
C ALA A 38 2.69 5.72 -13.71
N GLY A 39 3.13 4.55 -13.33
CA GLY A 39 2.56 3.29 -13.75
C GLY A 39 2.59 2.27 -12.62
N ARG A 40 1.71 1.30 -12.68
CA ARG A 40 1.75 0.13 -11.83
C ARG A 40 2.74 -0.86 -12.40
N VAL A 41 3.54 -1.48 -11.56
CA VAL A 41 4.39 -2.62 -11.94
C VAL A 41 3.69 -3.86 -11.42
N PHE A 42 3.20 -4.68 -12.32
CA PHE A 42 2.50 -5.93 -12.02
C PHE A 42 2.64 -6.91 -13.19
N ASN A 43 2.41 -8.18 -12.92
CA ASN A 43 2.33 -9.23 -13.93
C ASN A 43 1.06 -10.08 -13.71
N GLU A 44 1.04 -11.31 -14.17
CA GLU A 44 -0.10 -12.20 -13.96
C GLU A 44 -0.31 -12.64 -12.52
N ASP A 45 0.74 -12.59 -11.70
CA ASP A 45 0.71 -13.12 -10.33
C ASP A 45 -0.26 -12.35 -9.43
N GLU A 46 -0.37 -11.02 -9.58
CA GLU A 46 -1.31 -10.21 -8.83
C GLU A 46 -2.76 -10.63 -9.11
N LEU A 47 -3.09 -10.91 -10.37
CA LEU A 47 -4.43 -11.35 -10.72
C LEU A 47 -4.69 -12.78 -10.25
N ILE A 48 -3.72 -13.67 -10.43
CA ILE A 48 -3.79 -15.07 -9.99
C ILE A 48 -3.99 -15.12 -8.47
N ASN A 49 -3.17 -14.42 -7.70
CA ASN A 49 -3.26 -14.39 -6.23
C ASN A 49 -4.59 -13.78 -5.75
N SER A 50 -5.11 -12.76 -6.45
CA SER A 50 -6.42 -12.18 -6.13
C SER A 50 -7.56 -13.17 -6.34
N VAL A 51 -7.51 -13.95 -7.43
CA VAL A 51 -8.50 -15.01 -7.70
C VAL A 51 -8.34 -16.14 -6.68
N ASP A 52 -7.11 -16.56 -6.39
CA ASP A 52 -6.80 -17.62 -5.46
C ASP A 52 -7.28 -17.29 -4.03
N ALA A 53 -7.08 -16.05 -3.58
CA ALA A 53 -7.64 -15.55 -2.33
C ALA A 53 -9.18 -15.53 -2.32
N SER A 54 -9.79 -15.17 -3.45
CA SER A 54 -11.25 -15.17 -3.60
C SER A 54 -11.85 -16.58 -3.51
N LEU A 55 -11.12 -17.61 -3.98
CA LEU A 55 -11.54 -19.00 -3.88
C LEU A 55 -11.51 -19.55 -2.44
N ASP A 56 -10.74 -18.94 -1.54
CA ASP A 56 -10.80 -19.26 -0.11
C ASP A 56 -12.12 -18.79 0.52
N PHE A 57 -12.79 -17.83 -0.10
CA PHE A 57 -14.02 -17.18 0.37
C PHE A 57 -13.91 -16.68 1.82
N TRP A 58 -12.72 -16.31 2.23
CA TRP A 58 -12.47 -15.71 3.53
C TRP A 58 -12.51 -14.18 3.40
N LEU A 59 -13.48 -13.53 4.03
CA LEU A 59 -13.85 -12.14 3.79
C LEU A 59 -13.14 -11.13 4.71
N THR A 60 -12.18 -11.59 5.51
CA THR A 60 -11.32 -10.75 6.36
C THR A 60 -9.86 -11.00 6.04
N GLU A 61 -8.95 -10.67 6.95
CA GLU A 61 -7.54 -11.02 6.81
C GLU A 61 -7.37 -12.54 6.70
N GLY A 62 -6.65 -12.99 5.69
CA GLY A 62 -6.39 -14.38 5.41
C GLY A 62 -4.93 -14.63 5.13
N ARG A 63 -4.59 -15.83 4.62
CA ARG A 63 -3.22 -16.31 4.43
C ARG A 63 -2.31 -15.36 3.66
N PHE A 64 -2.82 -14.65 2.66
CA PHE A 64 -2.03 -13.66 1.90
C PHE A 64 -1.67 -12.44 2.73
N SER A 65 -2.55 -12.00 3.62
CA SER A 65 -2.29 -10.89 4.53
C SER A 65 -1.23 -11.26 5.55
N GLU A 66 -1.33 -12.46 6.13
CA GLU A 66 -0.35 -13.01 7.07
C GLU A 66 1.02 -13.13 6.41
N GLU A 67 1.10 -13.80 5.26
CA GLU A 67 2.34 -13.98 4.50
C GLU A 67 2.98 -12.63 4.10
N PHE A 68 2.16 -11.65 3.71
CA PHE A 68 2.65 -10.32 3.36
C PHE A 68 3.20 -9.59 4.60
N ALA A 69 2.50 -9.65 5.74
CA ALA A 69 2.96 -9.04 6.98
C ALA A 69 4.29 -9.64 7.44
N ASP A 70 4.44 -10.97 7.37
CA ASP A 70 5.66 -11.67 7.73
C ASP A 70 6.85 -11.26 6.83
N LYS A 71 6.64 -11.23 5.51
CA LYS A 71 7.67 -10.81 4.55
C LYS A 71 8.09 -9.36 4.72
N ILE A 72 7.16 -8.45 5.01
CA ILE A 72 7.47 -7.04 5.28
C ILE A 72 8.20 -6.89 6.62
N SER A 73 7.80 -7.64 7.64
CA SER A 73 8.47 -7.71 8.94
C SER A 73 9.95 -8.09 8.76
N GLU A 74 10.21 -9.16 8.02
CA GLU A 74 11.58 -9.62 7.71
C GLU A 74 12.36 -8.58 6.88
N TYR A 75 11.74 -8.04 5.82
CA TYR A 75 12.40 -7.09 4.91
C TYR A 75 12.79 -5.78 5.59
N LEU A 76 11.96 -5.28 6.50
CA LEU A 76 12.18 -4.02 7.22
C LEU A 76 12.87 -4.20 8.57
N ASP A 77 13.12 -5.44 9.00
CA ASP A 77 13.66 -5.77 10.33
C ASP A 77 12.82 -5.13 11.45
N VAL A 78 11.50 -5.31 11.37
CA VAL A 78 10.54 -4.83 12.36
C VAL A 78 9.73 -5.99 12.93
N GLU A 79 9.41 -5.93 14.21
CA GLU A 79 8.71 -7.02 14.91
C GLU A 79 7.23 -7.13 14.52
N ASN A 80 6.58 -5.99 14.27
CA ASN A 80 5.13 -5.94 14.07
C ASN A 80 4.76 -5.17 12.80
N VAL A 81 3.90 -5.75 11.97
CA VAL A 81 3.34 -5.15 10.78
C VAL A 81 1.82 -5.17 10.87
N LEU A 82 1.19 -4.02 10.69
CA LEU A 82 -0.27 -3.89 10.62
C LEU A 82 -0.66 -3.46 9.21
N LEU A 83 -1.57 -4.23 8.61
CA LEU A 83 -2.09 -3.93 7.29
C LEU A 83 -3.26 -2.94 7.39
N THR A 84 -3.37 -2.11 6.37
CA THR A 84 -4.49 -1.17 6.20
C THR A 84 -4.98 -1.20 4.77
N ASN A 85 -6.19 -0.69 4.54
CA ASN A 85 -6.80 -0.65 3.21
C ASN A 85 -6.20 0.40 2.26
N SER A 86 -5.38 1.32 2.78
CA SER A 86 -4.74 2.38 1.98
C SER A 86 -3.59 3.06 2.72
N GLY A 87 -2.69 3.71 1.98
CA GLY A 87 -1.64 4.55 2.57
C GLY A 87 -2.19 5.71 3.40
N SER A 88 -3.36 6.26 3.04
CA SER A 88 -4.03 7.29 3.85
C SER A 88 -4.45 6.76 5.21
N SER A 89 -4.97 5.54 5.27
CA SER A 89 -5.30 4.87 6.54
C SER A 89 -4.06 4.51 7.34
N ALA A 90 -2.97 4.13 6.68
CA ALA A 90 -1.69 3.87 7.32
C ALA A 90 -1.15 5.15 7.99
N ASN A 91 -1.17 6.29 7.31
CA ASN A 91 -0.79 7.58 7.89
C ASN A 91 -1.66 7.94 9.09
N LEU A 92 -2.98 7.76 8.97
CA LEU A 92 -3.91 8.04 10.06
C LEU A 92 -3.63 7.15 11.29
N LEU A 93 -3.38 5.86 11.08
CA LEU A 93 -3.03 4.92 12.14
C LEU A 93 -1.69 5.28 12.81
N ALA A 94 -0.69 5.69 12.03
CA ALA A 94 0.60 6.14 12.55
C ALA A 94 0.42 7.37 13.48
N PHE A 95 -0.36 8.37 13.05
CA PHE A 95 -0.67 9.53 13.92
C PHE A 95 -1.48 9.12 15.15
N ALA A 96 -2.46 8.23 15.00
CA ALA A 96 -3.21 7.70 16.15
C ALA A 96 -2.27 7.07 17.19
N SER A 97 -1.29 6.30 16.75
CA SER A 97 -0.33 5.68 17.66
C SER A 97 0.52 6.72 18.42
N LEU A 98 0.93 7.80 17.73
CA LEU A 98 1.71 8.87 18.34
C LEU A 98 0.93 9.73 19.34
N THR A 99 -0.39 9.75 19.26
CA THR A 99 -1.25 10.45 20.24
C THR A 99 -1.68 9.56 21.42
N SER A 100 -1.27 8.29 21.42
CA SER A 100 -1.68 7.30 22.42
C SER A 100 -1.23 7.69 23.84
N GLU A 101 -2.12 7.54 24.82
CA GLU A 101 -1.83 7.75 26.23
C GLU A 101 -0.73 6.83 26.78
N LYS A 102 -0.50 5.68 26.14
CA LYS A 102 0.59 4.76 26.48
C LYS A 102 1.98 5.38 26.34
N LEU A 103 2.12 6.44 25.55
CA LEU A 103 3.38 7.18 25.37
C LEU A 103 3.66 8.19 26.51
N GLY A 104 2.70 8.39 27.42
CA GLY A 104 2.86 9.34 28.53
C GLY A 104 3.15 10.75 28.02
N ASP A 105 4.22 11.37 28.54
CA ASP A 105 4.61 12.75 28.17
C ASP A 105 5.21 12.86 26.75
N LYS A 106 5.56 11.76 26.13
CA LYS A 106 6.11 11.73 24.74
C LYS A 106 5.00 11.75 23.67
N ARG A 107 3.73 11.63 24.07
CA ARG A 107 2.63 11.64 23.09
C ARG A 107 2.46 13.02 22.47
N LEU A 108 2.03 13.04 21.22
CA LEU A 108 1.57 14.25 20.55
C LEU A 108 0.24 14.73 21.16
N LYS A 109 0.12 16.05 21.35
CA LYS A 109 -1.06 16.71 21.90
C LYS A 109 -1.57 17.76 20.91
N PRO A 110 -2.86 18.08 20.89
CA PRO A 110 -3.38 19.18 20.08
C PRO A 110 -2.56 20.46 20.27
N GLY A 111 -2.16 21.08 19.16
CA GLY A 111 -1.29 22.25 19.14
C GLY A 111 0.21 21.95 18.94
N ASP A 112 0.64 20.70 19.06
CA ASP A 112 2.02 20.34 18.76
C ASP A 112 2.31 20.49 17.24
N GLU A 113 3.51 20.93 16.92
CA GLU A 113 3.95 21.17 15.55
C GLU A 113 4.51 19.90 14.89
N VAL A 114 4.13 19.70 13.62
CA VAL A 114 4.61 18.58 12.80
C VAL A 114 5.18 19.12 11.49
N ILE A 115 6.46 18.89 11.28
CA ILE A 115 7.14 19.31 10.04
C ILE A 115 6.67 18.43 8.89
N SER A 116 6.32 19.08 7.77
CA SER A 116 5.96 18.42 6.51
C SER A 116 6.47 19.22 5.32
N VAL A 117 6.54 18.59 4.15
CA VAL A 117 6.92 19.28 2.91
C VAL A 117 5.72 19.99 2.30
N ALA A 118 5.94 21.20 1.75
CA ALA A 118 4.90 21.94 1.04
C ALA A 118 4.50 21.26 -0.28
N ALA A 119 5.45 20.61 -0.95
CA ALA A 119 5.24 19.85 -2.19
C ALA A 119 4.93 18.37 -1.85
N GLY A 120 3.74 18.10 -1.33
CA GLY A 120 3.34 16.77 -0.89
C GLY A 120 1.90 16.41 -1.28
N PHE A 121 1.54 15.16 -0.98
CA PHE A 121 0.18 14.68 -1.20
C PHE A 121 -0.72 15.04 0.01
N PRO A 122 -1.99 15.43 -0.19
CA PRO A 122 -2.87 15.85 0.91
C PRO A 122 -2.99 14.83 2.06
N ALA A 123 -2.93 13.53 1.75
CA ALA A 123 -2.99 12.46 2.77
C ALA A 123 -1.81 12.49 3.77
N THR A 124 -0.73 13.19 3.47
CA THR A 124 0.38 13.39 4.41
C THR A 124 0.03 14.46 5.47
N VAL A 125 -0.73 15.48 5.07
CA VAL A 125 -1.08 16.62 5.95
C VAL A 125 -2.39 16.40 6.70
N THR A 126 -3.34 15.70 6.08
CA THR A 126 -4.69 15.51 6.64
C THR A 126 -4.68 14.94 8.06
N PRO A 127 -3.90 13.91 8.41
CA PRO A 127 -3.86 13.39 9.79
C PRO A 127 -3.37 14.41 10.81
N ILE A 128 -2.42 15.28 10.44
CA ILE A 128 -1.90 16.34 11.31
C ILE A 128 -3.07 17.21 11.77
N ILE A 129 -3.89 17.66 10.82
CA ILE A 129 -5.05 18.51 11.09
C ILE A 129 -6.14 17.76 11.87
N GLN A 130 -6.41 16.50 11.50
CA GLN A 130 -7.44 15.67 12.15
C GLN A 130 -7.16 15.43 13.63
N TYR A 131 -5.89 15.33 14.01
CA TYR A 131 -5.49 15.19 15.43
C TYR A 131 -5.27 16.54 16.14
N GLY A 132 -5.63 17.67 15.50
CA GLY A 132 -5.50 19.00 16.09
C GLY A 132 -4.05 19.48 16.21
N LEU A 133 -3.14 18.86 15.46
CA LEU A 133 -1.74 19.26 15.38
C LEU A 133 -1.56 20.39 14.36
N VAL A 134 -0.43 21.08 14.41
CA VAL A 134 -0.12 22.21 13.54
C VAL A 134 0.89 21.78 12.48
N PRO A 135 0.52 21.77 11.18
CA PRO A 135 1.49 21.48 10.11
C PRO A 135 2.46 22.65 9.91
N VAL A 136 3.75 22.39 10.00
CA VAL A 136 4.83 23.34 9.69
C VAL A 136 5.44 22.94 8.36
N PHE A 137 5.20 23.73 7.33
CA PHE A 137 5.69 23.43 5.99
C PHE A 137 7.12 23.93 5.81
N VAL A 138 7.95 23.05 5.28
CA VAL A 138 9.33 23.36 4.84
C VAL A 138 9.46 23.13 3.35
N ASP A 139 10.39 23.86 2.72
CA ASP A 139 10.68 23.71 1.31
C ASP A 139 11.65 22.53 1.06
N VAL A 140 11.81 22.16 -0.19
CA VAL A 140 12.68 21.07 -0.62
C VAL A 140 13.87 21.59 -1.40
N HIS A 141 15.02 20.93 -1.27
CA HIS A 141 16.18 21.21 -2.08
C HIS A 141 16.03 20.69 -3.52
N ILE A 142 16.30 21.53 -4.50
CA ILE A 142 16.39 21.12 -5.90
C ILE A 142 17.87 20.79 -6.19
N PRO A 143 18.19 19.64 -6.81
CA PRO A 143 17.31 18.66 -7.47
C PRO A 143 16.99 17.42 -6.64
N THR A 144 17.35 17.36 -5.37
CA THR A 144 17.17 16.14 -4.55
C THR A 144 15.74 15.93 -4.06
N TYR A 145 14.95 17.00 -3.98
CA TYR A 145 13.57 17.04 -3.45
C TYR A 145 13.44 16.54 -2.00
N ASN A 146 14.53 16.56 -1.25
CA ASN A 146 14.55 16.29 0.20
C ASN A 146 14.55 17.61 0.98
N ILE A 147 14.13 17.55 2.26
CA ILE A 147 14.24 18.65 3.21
C ILE A 147 15.64 18.73 3.79
#